data_753661c61b32a77bec667807db373aff
#
_entry.id   753661c61b32a77bec667807db373aff
#
_cell.length_a   1.000
_cell.length_b   1.000
_cell.length_c   1.000
_cell.angle_alpha   90.00
_cell.angle_beta   90.00
_cell.angle_gamma   90.00
#
_symmetry.space_group_name_H-M   'P 1'
#
loop_
_entity.id
_entity.type
_entity.pdbx_description
1 polymer ?
#
loop_
_entity_poly.entity_id
_entity_poly.type
_entity_poly.pdbx_seq_one_letter_code
_entity_poly.pdbx_strand_id
1 'polypeptide(L)'
;MRRGLRTLALAVVLAVSLLGGLAAPAHSSTPLCKQGYYKNVDGTCVKSPTKAPSAPAGATAKCRDGTYSFSLHASGTCSHHGGVAVWIRHP
;
A
#
# COMPACT_ATOMS: atom_id res chain seq x y z
N MET A 1 62.66 0.25 7.74
CA MET A 1 62.11 0.12 7.70
C MET A 1 61.24 0.00 7.47
N ARG A 2 61.11 0.17 7.36
CA ARG A 2 60.22 0.01 7.13
C ARG A 2 59.19 -0.16 7.06
N ARG A 3 59.25 -0.05 7.32
CA ARG A 3 58.27 -0.17 7.37
C ARG A 3 57.29 -0.18 7.05
N GLY A 4 57.25 -0.04 6.97
CA GLY A 4 56.14 -0.05 6.80
C GLY A 4 55.36 -0.11 6.50
N LEU A 5 55.46 0.08 6.60
CA LEU A 5 54.42 0.00 6.46
C LEU A 5 53.48 -0.15 6.27
N ARG A 6 53.77 0.04 6.46
CA ARG A 6 52.70 -0.01 6.45
C ARG A 6 51.70 -0.07 6.24
N THR A 7 51.65 0.02 6.26
CA THR A 7 50.52 0.03 6.15
C THR A 7 49.57 -0.09 5.87
N LEU A 8 49.67 -0.01 6.00
CA LEU A 8 48.57 -0.06 5.87
C LEU A 8 47.65 -0.18 5.52
N ALA A 9 47.91 -0.04 5.48
CA ALA A 9 46.84 -0.07 5.26
C ALA A 9 46.01 -0.26 5.18
N LEU A 10 46.02 -0.24 5.42
CA LEU A 10 45.00 -0.35 5.47
C LEU A 10 44.13 -0.29 5.25
N ALA A 11 44.25 -0.17 5.33
CA ALA A 11 43.24 -0.06 5.28
C ALA A 11 42.46 -0.03 4.98
N VAL A 12 42.46 0.00 4.94
CA VAL A 12 41.39 0.06 4.81
C VAL A 12 40.56 -0.11 4.53
N VAL A 13 40.75 -0.14 4.55
CA VAL A 13 39.74 -0.27 4.48
C VAL A 13 38.94 -0.47 4.38
N LEU A 14 39.05 -0.43 4.61
CA LEU A 14 38.06 -0.56 4.74
C LEU A 14 37.27 -0.43 4.49
N ALA A 15 37.51 -0.32 4.54
CA ALA A 15 36.59 -0.20 4.48
C ALA A 15 35.80 -0.16 4.10
N VAL A 16 35.94 -0.13 4.00
CA VAL A 16 34.99 -0.15 3.79
C VAL A 16 34.13 -0.33 3.60
N SER A 17 34.20 -0.26 3.64
CA SER A 17 33.27 -0.41 3.64
C SER A 17 32.47 -0.58 3.57
N LEU A 18 32.47 -0.39 3.67
CA LEU A 18 31.57 -0.49 3.76
C LEU A 18 30.77 -0.42 3.55
N LEU A 19 30.77 -0.24 3.56
CA LEU A 19 29.87 -0.13 3.49
C LEU A 19 29.02 -0.16 3.15
N GLY A 20 28.87 -0.05 2.97
CA GLY A 20 28.00 -0.05 2.76
C GLY A 20 27.18 -0.19 2.50
N GLY A 21 26.97 -0.06 2.45
CA GLY A 21 26.10 -0.13 2.32
C GLY A 21 25.28 -0.15 2.24
N LEU A 22 25.21 0.14 2.45
CA LEU A 22 24.43 0.24 2.52
C LEU A 22 23.50 0.30 2.32
N ALA A 23 23.23 0.36 2.11
CA ALA A 23 22.42 0.43 1.91
C ALA A 23 21.42 0.40 1.88
N ALA A 24 20.79 0.74 1.79
CA ALA A 24 19.86 0.87 1.80
C ALA A 24 18.88 0.46 1.56
N PRO A 25 18.24 0.29 1.69
CA PRO A 25 17.34 -0.09 1.44
C PRO A 25 16.35 0.10 1.14
N ALA A 26 16.16 0.31 0.69
CA ALA A 26 15.33 0.56 0.21
C ALA A 26 14.24 0.00 0.33
N HIS A 27 13.69 -0.16 0.68
CA HIS A 27 12.63 -0.60 0.68
C HIS A 27 11.75 -0.11 0.10
N SER A 28 11.47 -0.35 -0.51
CA SER A 28 10.57 0.03 -1.18
C SER A 28 9.41 0.15 -0.66
N SER A 29 8.93 1.11 -0.57
CA SER A 29 7.75 1.28 -0.13
C SER A 29 6.76 1.03 -1.11
N THR A 30 5.81 0.27 -0.83
CA THR A 30 4.63 0.15 -1.64
C THR A 30 3.91 1.48 -1.56
N PRO A 31 3.57 2.06 -2.68
CA PRO A 31 2.81 3.29 -2.65
C PRO A 31 1.49 3.06 -1.94
N LEU A 32 1.13 3.96 -1.08
CA LEU A 32 -0.16 3.93 -0.42
C LEU A 32 -1.20 4.53 -1.34
N CYS A 33 -2.44 4.09 -1.20
CA CYS A 33 -3.53 4.74 -1.89
C CYS A 33 -3.75 6.12 -1.28
N LYS A 34 -4.24 7.05 -2.08
CA LYS A 34 -4.52 8.38 -1.55
C LYS A 34 -5.65 8.29 -0.52
N GLN A 35 -5.77 9.32 0.27
CA GLN A 35 -6.78 9.36 1.33
C GLN A 35 -8.17 9.14 0.74
N GLY A 36 -8.98 8.33 1.41
CA GLY A 36 -10.30 7.99 0.93
C GLY A 36 -10.34 6.77 0.02
N TYR A 37 -9.19 6.15 -0.19
CA TYR A 37 -9.08 4.94 -1.01
C TYR A 37 -8.40 3.85 -0.21
N TYR A 38 -8.66 2.61 -0.58
CA TYR A 38 -7.98 1.46 0.03
C TYR A 38 -7.43 0.57 -1.08
N LYS A 39 -6.42 -0.21 -0.74
CA LYS A 39 -5.85 -1.16 -1.69
C LYS A 39 -6.59 -2.48 -1.56
N ASN A 40 -7.14 -2.96 -2.66
CA ASN A 40 -7.86 -4.23 -2.64
C ASN A 40 -6.91 -5.41 -2.81
N VAL A 41 -7.46 -6.61 -2.91
CA VAL A 41 -6.65 -7.83 -3.00
C VAL A 41 -5.83 -7.88 -4.28
N ASP A 42 -6.21 -7.15 -5.30
CA ASP A 42 -5.45 -7.10 -6.55
C ASP A 42 -4.40 -6.00 -6.55
N GLY A 43 -4.28 -5.27 -5.46
CA GLY A 43 -3.35 -4.15 -5.39
C GLY A 43 -3.88 -2.88 -6.02
N THR A 44 -5.17 -2.85 -6.38
CA THR A 44 -5.80 -1.67 -6.99
C THR A 44 -6.34 -0.77 -5.90
N CYS A 45 -6.13 0.54 -6.03
CA CYS A 45 -6.72 1.51 -5.12
C CYS A 45 -8.19 1.71 -5.49
N VAL A 46 -9.07 1.45 -4.53
CA VAL A 46 -10.51 1.53 -4.71
C VAL A 46 -11.06 2.54 -3.71
N LYS A 47 -12.02 3.32 -4.15
CA LYS A 47 -12.61 4.32 -3.26
C LYS A 47 -13.28 3.63 -2.08
N SER A 48 -13.03 4.14 -0.89
CA SER A 48 -13.64 3.61 0.33
C SER A 48 -15.13 3.89 0.34
N PRO A 49 -15.93 3.05 1.01
CA PRO A 49 -17.37 3.30 1.08
C PRO A 49 -17.66 4.70 1.57
N THR A 50 -18.64 5.34 0.95
CA THR A 50 -18.91 6.75 1.13
C THR A 50 -20.41 6.98 1.27
N LYS A 51 -20.81 7.86 2.20
CA LYS A 51 -22.20 8.25 2.30
C LYS A 51 -22.53 9.24 1.20
N ALA A 52 -23.73 9.09 0.64
CA ALA A 52 -24.19 9.98 -0.40
C ALA A 52 -25.72 9.91 -0.45
N PRO A 53 -26.40 10.98 -0.91
CA PRO A 53 -27.86 10.94 -1.00
C PRO A 53 -28.36 9.97 -2.06
N SER A 54 -27.55 9.64 -3.05
CA SER A 54 -27.89 8.65 -4.07
C SER A 54 -26.61 7.99 -4.51
N ALA A 55 -26.72 6.91 -5.27
CA ALA A 55 -25.56 6.12 -5.68
C ALA A 55 -24.61 6.97 -6.52
N PRO A 56 -23.36 7.15 -6.07
CA PRO A 56 -22.37 7.85 -6.88
C PRO A 56 -22.01 7.02 -8.11
N ALA A 57 -21.45 7.69 -9.11
CA ALA A 57 -20.96 7.01 -10.29
C ALA A 57 -19.90 5.99 -9.88
N GLY A 58 -19.99 4.79 -10.41
CA GLY A 58 -19.04 3.73 -10.10
C GLY A 58 -19.39 2.90 -8.87
N ALA A 59 -20.43 3.26 -8.14
CA ALA A 59 -20.84 2.47 -6.98
C ALA A 59 -21.31 1.09 -7.45
N THR A 60 -20.91 0.06 -6.70
CA THR A 60 -21.30 -1.31 -7.02
C THR A 60 -22.35 -1.84 -6.06
N ALA A 61 -22.45 -1.28 -4.86
CA ALA A 61 -23.42 -1.75 -3.89
C ALA A 61 -23.76 -0.65 -2.90
N LYS A 62 -24.94 -0.75 -2.32
CA LYS A 62 -25.32 0.03 -1.16
C LYS A 62 -25.18 -0.85 0.05
N CYS A 63 -24.47 -0.36 1.05
CA CYS A 63 -24.29 -1.08 2.30
C CYS A 63 -25.43 -0.83 3.26
N ARG A 64 -25.59 -1.72 4.24
CA ARG A 64 -26.70 -1.58 5.19
C ARG A 64 -26.57 -0.35 6.06
N ASP A 65 -25.36 0.16 6.26
CA ASP A 65 -25.17 1.38 7.06
C ASP A 65 -25.42 2.66 6.24
N GLY A 66 -25.84 2.54 4.99
CA GLY A 66 -26.14 3.69 4.16
C GLY A 66 -24.99 4.20 3.31
N THR A 67 -23.82 3.60 3.42
CA THR A 67 -22.72 3.98 2.56
C THR A 67 -22.82 3.23 1.23
N TYR A 68 -22.09 3.73 0.22
CA TYR A 68 -22.00 3.09 -1.07
C TYR A 68 -20.60 2.55 -1.26
N SER A 69 -20.51 1.30 -1.69
CA SER A 69 -19.25 0.62 -1.92
C SER A 69 -18.88 0.70 -3.40
N PHE A 70 -17.58 0.76 -3.64
CA PHE A 70 -17.03 0.75 -5.00
C PHE A 70 -16.20 -0.52 -5.21
N SER A 71 -16.42 -1.54 -4.39
CA SER A 71 -15.68 -2.78 -4.43
C SER A 71 -15.76 -3.43 -5.80
N LEU A 72 -14.63 -3.97 -6.25
CA LEU A 72 -14.52 -4.66 -7.54
C LEU A 72 -14.66 -6.18 -7.37
N HIS A 73 -14.87 -6.65 -6.15
CA HIS A 73 -15.05 -8.06 -5.84
C HIS A 73 -16.28 -8.21 -4.97
N ALA A 74 -17.07 -9.24 -5.23
CA ALA A 74 -18.27 -9.47 -4.44
C ALA A 74 -17.92 -9.82 -3.00
N SER A 75 -16.90 -10.63 -2.80
CA SER A 75 -16.49 -11.05 -1.47
C SER A 75 -15.95 -9.85 -0.70
N GLY A 76 -16.43 -9.64 0.50
CA GLY A 76 -15.96 -8.55 1.35
C GLY A 76 -16.58 -7.20 1.05
N THR A 77 -17.44 -7.11 0.04
CA THR A 77 -18.13 -5.85 -0.26
C THR A 77 -18.95 -5.43 0.95
N CYS A 78 -18.83 -4.15 1.31
CA CYS A 78 -19.50 -3.58 2.49
C CYS A 78 -19.09 -4.21 3.81
N SER A 79 -17.90 -4.85 3.87
CA SER A 79 -17.33 -5.31 5.13
C SER A 79 -17.21 -4.11 6.08
N HIS A 80 -17.50 -4.31 7.33
CA HIS A 80 -17.50 -3.28 8.36
C HIS A 80 -18.57 -2.21 8.14
N HIS A 81 -19.47 -2.42 7.20
CA HIS A 81 -20.57 -1.49 6.91
C HIS A 81 -21.92 -2.21 6.93
N GLY A 82 -21.96 -3.33 7.62
CA GLY A 82 -23.19 -4.08 7.78
C GLY A 82 -23.51 -5.05 6.65
N GLY A 83 -22.63 -5.17 5.69
CA GLY A 83 -22.87 -6.03 4.53
C GLY A 83 -23.67 -5.30 3.46
N VAL A 84 -23.89 -5.98 2.34
CA VAL A 84 -24.59 -5.42 1.21
C VAL A 84 -26.10 -5.41 1.46
N ALA A 85 -26.71 -4.25 1.28
CA ALA A 85 -28.16 -4.14 1.30
C ALA A 85 -28.70 -4.33 -0.12
N VAL A 86 -28.09 -3.70 -1.11
CA VAL A 86 -28.55 -3.75 -2.50
C VAL A 86 -27.34 -3.73 -3.40
N TRP A 87 -27.32 -4.65 -4.36
CA TRP A 87 -26.33 -4.60 -5.43
C TRP A 87 -26.80 -3.62 -6.50
N ILE A 88 -25.91 -2.71 -6.89
CA ILE A 88 -26.15 -1.77 -7.96
C ILE A 88 -25.56 -2.34 -9.24
N ARG A 89 -24.33 -2.83 -9.13
CA ARG A 89 -23.68 -3.51 -10.24
C ARG A 89 -22.82 -4.61 -9.63
N HIS A 90 -23.32 -5.81 -9.69
CA HIS A 90 -22.65 -6.95 -9.07
C HIS A 90 -21.33 -7.20 -9.79
N PRO A 91 -20.19 -7.16 -9.10
CA PRO A 91 -18.90 -7.37 -9.75
C PRO A 91 -18.66 -8.81 -10.17
#